data_51d6adc8d9d06339186bad11df967566
#
_entry.id   51d6adc8d9d06339186bad11df967566
#
_cell.length_a   1.000
_cell.length_b   1.000
_cell.length_c   1.000
_cell.angle_alpha   90.00
_cell.angle_beta   90.00
_cell.angle_gamma   90.00
#
_symmetry.space_group_name_H-M   'P 1'
#
loop_
_entity.id
_entity.type
_entity.pdbx_description
1 polymer ?
#
loop_
_entity_poly.entity_id
_entity_poly.type
_entity_poly.pdbx_seq_one_letter_code
_entity_poly.pdbx_strand_id
1 'polypeptide(L)'
;TPEYGQRNPYLQEVRFSVELNLNLPAYAPLQQVGNPVLITTTGVGTQGVYVINTGFDQFRAFEAACPNHAPNTCSLLKLSGQNVVCGCEGYTYTLFTGQMLERPNDGKRYYDLLSYQAELFANTLRVYQP
;
A
#
# COMPACT_ATOMS: atom_id res chain seq x y z
N THR A 1 -3.32 -15.44 5.99
CA THR A 1 -2.88 -15.15 6.22
C THR A 1 -1.82 -15.14 6.46
N PRO A 2 -1.38 -15.40 6.23
CA PRO A 2 -0.28 -15.52 6.66
C PRO A 2 0.46 -14.56 7.00
N GLU A 3 0.30 -13.79 6.47
CA GLU A 3 0.93 -12.79 6.85
C GLU A 3 0.92 -12.71 8.23
N TYR A 4 0.33 -13.58 8.77
CA TYR A 4 0.17 -13.60 10.10
C TYR A 4 1.45 -13.57 10.81
N GLY A 5 2.39 -14.23 10.44
CA GLY A 5 3.68 -14.21 11.06
C GLY A 5 4.48 -12.99 10.68
N GLN A 6 3.90 -12.13 9.87
CA GLN A 6 4.59 -10.98 9.33
C GLN A 6 4.19 -9.68 10.02
N ARG A 7 3.71 -9.75 11.26
CA ARG A 7 3.29 -8.55 11.96
C ARG A 7 4.44 -7.55 12.03
N ASN A 8 4.18 -6.35 11.57
CA ASN A 8 5.18 -5.29 11.51
C ASN A 8 5.23 -4.56 12.86
N PRO A 9 6.40 -4.48 13.50
CA PRO A 9 6.49 -3.82 14.80
C PRO A 9 6.39 -2.30 14.75
N TYR A 10 6.54 -1.72 13.57
CA TYR A 10 6.51 -0.27 13.42
C TYR A 10 5.14 0.30 13.08
N LEU A 11 4.26 -0.52 12.49
CA LEU A 11 2.96 -0.08 12.02
C LEU A 11 1.86 -0.81 12.76
N GLN A 12 0.89 -0.05 13.28
CA GLN A 12 -0.27 -0.61 13.93
C GLN A 12 -1.29 -1.05 12.89
N GLU A 13 -2.03 -2.09 13.21
CA GLU A 13 -3.13 -2.52 12.36
C GLU A 13 -4.31 -1.58 12.59
N VAL A 14 -4.57 -0.73 11.62
CA VAL A 14 -5.66 0.24 11.68
C VAL A 14 -6.87 -0.36 10.98
N ARG A 15 -7.97 -0.49 11.69
CA ARG A 15 -9.22 -0.99 11.10
C ARG A 15 -9.87 0.12 10.29
N PHE A 16 -10.26 -0.21 9.07
CA PHE A 16 -10.95 0.74 8.21
C PHE A 16 -11.64 0.01 7.08
N SER A 17 -12.58 0.69 6.44
CA SER A 17 -13.20 0.22 5.21
C SER A 17 -13.56 1.44 4.40
N VAL A 18 -13.14 1.47 3.14
CA VAL A 18 -13.46 2.56 2.23
C VAL A 18 -13.86 1.97 0.89
N GLU A 19 -14.85 2.58 0.26
CA GLU A 19 -15.34 2.16 -1.05
C GLU A 19 -14.98 3.20 -2.09
N LEU A 20 -14.37 2.76 -3.17
CA LEU A 20 -13.91 3.62 -4.24
C LEU A 20 -14.76 3.36 -5.48
N ASN A 21 -15.52 4.36 -5.90
CA ASN A 21 -16.28 4.24 -7.14
C ASN A 21 -15.32 4.53 -8.30
N LEU A 22 -15.01 3.50 -9.09
CA LEU A 22 -14.02 3.60 -10.15
C LEU A 22 -14.48 4.47 -11.31
N ASN A 23 -15.75 4.86 -11.33
CA ASN A 23 -16.26 5.80 -12.34
C ASN A 23 -15.98 7.27 -12.01
N LEU A 24 -15.54 7.53 -10.76
CA LEU A 24 -15.20 8.90 -10.37
C LEU A 24 -13.80 9.25 -10.86
N PRO A 25 -13.58 10.52 -11.28
CA PRO A 25 -12.26 10.93 -11.81
C PRO A 25 -11.10 10.63 -10.87
N ALA A 26 -11.31 10.74 -9.55
CA ALA A 26 -10.24 10.49 -8.57
C ALA A 26 -9.74 9.06 -8.61
N TYR A 27 -10.60 8.10 -8.97
CA TYR A 27 -10.27 6.68 -8.94
C TYR A 27 -10.27 6.03 -10.31
N ALA A 28 -10.63 6.77 -11.36
CA ALA A 28 -10.65 6.23 -12.71
C ALA A 28 -9.31 5.64 -13.16
N PRO A 29 -8.14 6.15 -12.73
CA PRO A 29 -6.87 5.53 -13.11
C PRO A 29 -6.77 4.07 -12.69
N LEU A 30 -7.52 3.64 -11.68
CA LEU A 30 -7.52 2.23 -11.24
C LEU A 30 -8.17 1.29 -12.25
N GLN A 31 -8.85 1.81 -13.27
CA GLN A 31 -9.38 0.97 -14.34
C GLN A 31 -8.27 0.48 -15.27
N GLN A 32 -7.08 1.08 -15.19
CA GLN A 32 -5.95 0.70 -16.03
C GLN A 32 -4.93 -0.06 -15.18
N VAL A 33 -4.35 -1.11 -15.76
CA VAL A 33 -3.32 -1.89 -15.07
C VAL A 33 -2.08 -1.02 -14.86
N GLY A 34 -1.57 -1.05 -13.63
CA GLY A 34 -0.31 -0.39 -13.33
C GLY A 34 -0.39 1.08 -12.96
N ASN A 35 -1.59 1.65 -12.80
CA ASN A 35 -1.76 3.04 -12.42
C ASN A 35 -2.12 3.14 -10.94
N PRO A 36 -1.16 3.46 -10.06
CA PRO A 36 -1.47 3.53 -8.63
C PRO A 36 -2.24 4.81 -8.27
N VAL A 37 -3.05 4.70 -7.22
CA VAL A 37 -3.75 5.85 -6.64
C VAL A 37 -3.47 5.86 -5.16
N LEU A 38 -3.15 7.03 -4.61
CA LEU A 38 -2.96 7.21 -3.17
C LEU A 38 -4.26 7.74 -2.55
N ILE A 39 -4.73 7.04 -1.52
CA ILE A 39 -5.92 7.44 -0.78
C ILE A 39 -5.47 8.00 0.56
N THR A 40 -5.81 9.26 0.81
CA THR A 40 -5.40 9.95 2.04
C THR A 40 -6.57 10.32 2.93
N THR A 41 -7.73 9.70 2.72
CA THR A 41 -8.90 9.95 3.55
C THR A 41 -8.58 9.66 5.01
N THR A 42 -9.01 10.54 5.91
CA THR A 42 -8.79 10.38 7.34
C THR A 42 -9.32 9.02 7.81
N GLY A 43 -8.49 8.30 8.54
CA GLY A 43 -8.87 7.00 9.09
C GLY A 43 -8.58 5.82 8.16
N VAL A 44 -8.09 6.07 6.95
CA VAL A 44 -7.75 5.01 6.00
C VAL A 44 -6.26 4.77 6.09
N GLY A 45 -5.87 3.65 6.70
CA GLY A 45 -4.47 3.33 6.96
C GLY A 45 -3.86 4.25 8.00
N THR A 46 -2.55 4.16 8.18
CA THR A 46 -1.80 5.01 9.10
C THR A 46 -1.49 6.36 8.45
N GLN A 47 -0.94 6.36 7.25
CA GLN A 47 -0.63 7.58 6.51
C GLN A 47 -1.29 7.60 5.13
N GLY A 48 -2.24 6.71 4.91
CA GLY A 48 -2.90 6.55 3.63
C GLY A 48 -2.67 5.18 3.05
N VAL A 49 -3.23 4.94 1.88
CA VAL A 49 -3.17 3.63 1.23
C VAL A 49 -2.91 3.82 -0.25
N TYR A 50 -1.91 3.12 -0.77
CA TYR A 50 -1.70 3.01 -2.21
C TYR A 50 -2.48 1.83 -2.75
N VAL A 51 -3.23 2.05 -3.82
CA VAL A 51 -4.02 1.02 -4.47
C VAL A 51 -3.57 0.92 -5.93
N ILE A 52 -3.44 -0.30 -6.44
CA ILE A 52 -3.00 -0.52 -7.81
C ILE A 52 -3.79 -1.68 -8.44
N ASN A 53 -4.10 -1.54 -9.72
CA ASN A 53 -4.68 -2.61 -10.51
C ASN A 53 -3.54 -3.47 -11.07
N THR A 54 -3.52 -4.75 -10.70
CA THR A 54 -2.44 -5.66 -11.12
C THR A 54 -2.83 -6.53 -12.32
N GLY A 55 -4.05 -6.35 -12.85
CA GLY A 55 -4.53 -7.09 -14.01
C GLY A 55 -5.60 -8.11 -13.65
N PHE A 56 -6.43 -8.47 -14.62
CA PHE A 56 -7.47 -9.49 -14.45
C PHE A 56 -8.43 -9.15 -13.30
N ASP A 57 -8.80 -7.87 -13.17
CA ASP A 57 -9.68 -7.38 -12.11
C ASP A 57 -9.13 -7.65 -10.70
N GLN A 58 -7.82 -7.78 -10.59
CA GLN A 58 -7.13 -7.95 -9.32
C GLN A 58 -6.56 -6.61 -8.86
N PHE A 59 -6.72 -6.32 -7.58
CA PHE A 59 -6.22 -5.08 -7.01
C PHE A 59 -5.41 -5.38 -5.76
N ARG A 60 -4.41 -4.56 -5.48
CA ARG A 60 -3.64 -4.65 -4.25
C ARG A 60 -3.63 -3.30 -3.57
N ALA A 61 -3.61 -3.33 -2.25
CA ALA A 61 -3.62 -2.12 -1.44
C ALA A 61 -2.55 -2.24 -0.38
N PHE A 62 -1.76 -1.18 -0.21
CA PHE A 62 -0.65 -1.17 0.73
C PHE A 62 -0.66 0.13 1.54
N GLU A 63 -0.23 0.01 2.80
CA GLU A 63 -0.04 1.18 3.65
C GLU A 63 0.97 2.14 3.02
N ALA A 64 0.67 3.44 3.10
CA ALA A 64 1.55 4.46 2.51
C ALA A 64 2.70 4.85 3.43
N ALA A 65 2.71 4.37 4.68
CA ALA A 65 3.82 4.63 5.58
C ALA A 65 4.92 3.60 5.37
N CYS A 66 6.18 4.04 5.44
CA CYS A 66 7.33 3.14 5.29
C CYS A 66 7.28 2.06 6.36
N PRO A 67 7.44 0.77 5.98
CA PRO A 67 7.29 -0.34 6.94
C PRO A 67 8.52 -0.61 7.79
N ASN A 68 9.61 0.12 7.61
CA ASN A 68 10.88 -0.22 8.25
C ASN A 68 11.33 0.78 9.32
N HIS A 69 10.41 1.63 9.79
CA HIS A 69 10.65 2.48 10.96
C HIS A 69 9.30 3.04 11.41
N ALA A 70 9.29 3.61 12.62
CA ALA A 70 8.07 4.21 13.16
C ALA A 70 7.63 5.40 12.30
N PRO A 71 6.31 5.59 12.11
CA PRO A 71 5.83 6.70 11.28
C PRO A 71 6.33 8.06 11.77
N ASN A 72 6.74 8.90 10.84
CA ASN A 72 7.22 10.24 11.11
C ASN A 72 7.01 11.13 9.88
N THR A 73 7.65 12.30 9.84
CA THR A 73 7.40 13.27 8.77
C THR A 73 7.97 12.87 7.42
N CYS A 74 8.92 11.93 7.38
CA CYS A 74 9.49 11.48 6.10
C CYS A 74 9.04 10.07 5.71
N SER A 75 8.15 9.45 6.50
CA SER A 75 7.80 8.05 6.27
C SER A 75 6.74 7.84 5.20
N LEU A 76 6.07 8.89 4.71
CA LEU A 76 5.13 8.74 3.63
C LEU A 76 5.88 8.31 2.37
N LEU A 77 5.54 7.15 1.84
CA LEU A 77 6.18 6.63 0.65
C LEU A 77 5.83 7.50 -0.56
N LYS A 78 6.82 7.73 -1.40
CA LYS A 78 6.64 8.57 -2.59
C LYS A 78 6.61 7.69 -3.83
N LEU A 79 5.64 7.97 -4.70
CA LEU A 79 5.43 7.19 -5.91
C LEU A 79 6.53 7.45 -6.93
N SER A 80 7.03 6.38 -7.54
CA SER A 80 8.00 6.43 -8.63
C SER A 80 7.61 5.33 -9.62
N GLY A 81 6.82 5.67 -10.65
CA GLY A 81 6.25 4.67 -11.55
C GLY A 81 5.29 3.74 -10.81
N GLN A 82 5.57 2.44 -10.82
CA GLN A 82 4.82 1.47 -10.05
C GLN A 82 5.54 1.08 -8.76
N ASN A 83 6.57 1.83 -8.38
CA ASN A 83 7.30 1.62 -7.14
C ASN A 83 7.03 2.76 -6.19
N VAL A 84 7.34 2.54 -4.92
CA VAL A 84 7.29 3.60 -3.91
C VAL A 84 8.61 3.62 -3.16
N VAL A 85 9.03 4.82 -2.74
CA VAL A 85 10.33 5.03 -2.12
C VAL A 85 10.14 5.69 -0.77
N CYS A 86 10.78 5.14 0.26
CA CYS A 86 10.78 5.73 1.59
C CYS A 86 11.65 6.98 1.60
N GLY A 87 11.06 8.12 1.99
CA GLY A 87 11.79 9.39 2.00
C GLY A 87 12.85 9.48 3.07
N CYS A 88 12.81 8.60 4.08
CA CYS A 88 13.80 8.61 5.16
C CYS A 88 15.11 7.93 4.77
N GLU A 89 15.03 6.67 4.30
CA GLU A 89 16.21 5.87 4.00
C GLU A 89 16.39 5.56 2.51
N GLY A 90 15.41 5.88 1.69
CA GLY A 90 15.52 5.58 0.27
C GLY A 90 15.17 4.15 -0.12
N TYR A 91 14.64 3.35 0.81
CA TYR A 91 14.21 1.99 0.49
C TYR A 91 13.11 2.01 -0.55
N THR A 92 13.18 1.11 -1.52
CA THR A 92 12.23 1.04 -2.63
C THR A 92 11.42 -0.25 -2.55
N TYR A 93 10.14 -0.15 -2.85
CA TYR A 93 9.23 -1.29 -2.83
C TYR A 93 8.41 -1.29 -4.11
N THR A 94 8.02 -2.47 -4.60
CA THR A 94 7.15 -2.54 -5.77
C THR A 94 5.70 -2.66 -5.32
N LEU A 95 4.81 -1.91 -5.99
CA LEU A 95 3.38 -1.96 -5.68
C LEU A 95 2.69 -3.18 -6.29
N PHE A 96 3.36 -3.93 -7.16
CA PHE A 96 2.75 -5.15 -7.70
C PHE A 96 2.71 -6.29 -6.69
N THR A 97 3.69 -6.34 -5.79
CA THR A 97 3.77 -7.41 -4.80
C THR A 97 3.94 -6.90 -3.37
N GLY A 98 4.33 -5.64 -3.20
CA GLY A 98 4.64 -5.08 -1.90
C GLY A 98 6.04 -5.40 -1.41
N GLN A 99 6.85 -6.08 -2.23
CA GLN A 99 8.17 -6.52 -1.80
C GLN A 99 9.18 -5.40 -1.83
N MET A 100 10.07 -5.41 -0.84
CA MET A 100 11.21 -4.52 -0.81
C MET A 100 12.20 -4.92 -1.89
N LEU A 101 12.62 -3.94 -2.69
CA LEU A 101 13.62 -4.17 -3.73
C LEU A 101 15.00 -3.87 -3.16
N GLU A 102 16.01 -4.61 -3.63
CA GLU A 102 17.40 -4.42 -3.22
C GLU A 102 17.54 -4.45 -1.70
N ARG A 103 16.99 -5.49 -1.10
CA ARG A 103 17.01 -5.67 0.35
C ARG A 103 18.47 -5.69 0.85
N PRO A 104 18.82 -4.82 1.82
CA PRO A 104 20.20 -4.80 2.33
C PRO A 104 20.59 -6.14 2.95
N ASN A 105 21.84 -6.53 2.72
CA ASN A 105 22.36 -7.79 3.26
C ASN A 105 23.28 -7.47 4.46
N ASP A 106 22.65 -7.00 5.54
CA ASP A 106 23.39 -6.55 6.73
C ASP A 106 22.96 -7.27 7.99
N GLY A 107 22.20 -8.36 7.84
CA GLY A 107 21.75 -9.15 8.98
C GLY A 107 20.55 -8.58 9.71
N LYS A 108 20.09 -7.41 9.34
CA LYS A 108 18.90 -6.82 9.95
C LYS A 108 17.64 -7.36 9.31
N ARG A 109 16.54 -7.30 10.05
CA ARG A 109 15.26 -7.71 9.54
C ARG A 109 14.57 -6.53 8.86
N TYR A 110 14.16 -6.73 7.61
CA TYR A 110 13.42 -5.73 6.84
C TYR A 110 12.05 -6.27 6.50
N TYR A 111 11.06 -5.39 6.49
CA TYR A 111 9.67 -5.75 6.24
C TYR A 111 9.23 -5.23 4.87
N ASP A 112 8.40 -6.01 4.19
CA ASP A 112 7.73 -5.57 2.97
C ASP A 112 6.59 -4.63 3.32
N LEU A 113 5.94 -4.05 2.31
CA LEU A 113 4.82 -3.15 2.54
C LEU A 113 3.70 -3.86 3.29
N LEU A 114 3.07 -3.14 4.20
CA LEU A 114 1.92 -3.67 4.93
C LEU A 114 0.72 -3.72 3.98
N SER A 115 0.16 -4.91 3.81
CA SER A 115 -0.90 -5.16 2.82
C SER A 115 -2.27 -5.08 3.47
N TYR A 116 -3.23 -4.50 2.74
CA TYR A 116 -4.63 -4.46 3.12
C TYR A 116 -5.45 -5.27 2.12
N GLN A 117 -6.72 -5.51 2.42
CA GLN A 117 -7.61 -6.24 1.53
C GLN A 117 -8.20 -5.30 0.48
N ALA A 118 -8.38 -5.81 -0.73
CA ALA A 118 -9.00 -5.04 -1.81
C ALA A 118 -9.88 -5.97 -2.63
N GLU A 119 -11.18 -5.66 -2.71
CA GLU A 119 -12.15 -6.49 -3.40
C GLU A 119 -12.96 -5.65 -4.38
N LEU A 120 -13.01 -6.07 -5.64
CA LEU A 120 -13.81 -5.40 -6.65
C LEU A 120 -15.21 -6.01 -6.69
N PHE A 121 -16.22 -5.16 -6.64
CA PHE A 121 -17.60 -5.57 -6.77
C PHE A 121 -18.29 -4.59 -7.71
N ALA A 122 -18.64 -5.04 -8.90
CA ALA A 122 -19.14 -4.19 -9.97
C ALA A 122 -18.09 -3.09 -10.25
N ASN A 123 -18.45 -1.81 -10.15
CA ASN A 123 -17.52 -0.72 -10.38
C ASN A 123 -17.00 -0.10 -9.08
N THR A 124 -17.18 -0.81 -7.96
CA THR A 124 -16.76 -0.31 -6.65
C THR A 124 -15.66 -1.21 -6.11
N LEU A 125 -14.56 -0.60 -5.73
CA LEU A 125 -13.46 -1.31 -5.09
C LEU A 125 -13.52 -1.03 -3.60
N ARG A 126 -13.64 -2.08 -2.79
CA ARG A 126 -13.61 -1.96 -1.34
C ARG A 126 -12.21 -2.25 -0.85
N VAL A 127 -11.64 -1.29 -0.12
CA VAL A 127 -10.32 -1.45 0.49
C VAL A 127 -10.54 -1.43 2.00
N TYR A 128 -10.04 -2.45 2.70
CA TYR A 128 -10.37 -2.56 4.11
C TYR A 128 -9.35 -3.39 4.88
N GLN A 129 -9.38 -3.20 6.18
CA GLN A 129 -8.66 -4.00 7.17
C GLN A 129 -9.69 -4.38 8.22
N PRO A 130 -10.04 -5.67 8.32
CA PRO A 130 -11.08 -6.13 9.26
C PRO A 130 -10.68 -5.96 10.71
#